data_f467acf4e2d0501bee2d28b4b8b15dff
#
_entry.id   f467acf4e2d0501bee2d28b4b8b15dff
#
_cell.length_a   1.000
_cell.length_b   1.000
_cell.length_c   1.000
_cell.angle_alpha   90.00
_cell.angle_beta   90.00
_cell.angle_gamma   90.00
#
_symmetry.space_group_name_H-M   'P 1'
#
loop_
_entity.id
_entity.type
_entity.pdbx_description
1 polymer ?
#
loop_
_entity_poly.entity_id
_entity_poly.type
_entity_poly.pdbx_seq_one_letter_code
_entity_poly.pdbx_strand_id
1 'polypeptide(L)'
;LYYHFKSKDDLIAAYLDGRDQPNLEQMAGWFDAAEGGADKKVEAIFTNLARVARHPKWKGCGFLRTAAELAAMPGHPAVKAGARHKTNFEKWLAGALSSHDVGAAKMLAREIVLLMDGAFSSMLIHHNPDYVNAAGHAAATLIRARMAGKHEA
;
A
#
# COMPACT_ATOMS: atom_id res chain seq x y z
N LEU A 1 -13.12 0.09 27.93
CA LEU A 1 -12.91 0.37 26.50
C LEU A 1 -13.93 1.35 25.94
N TYR A 2 -15.21 1.22 26.34
CA TYR A 2 -16.30 2.10 25.88
C TYR A 2 -16.27 3.51 26.50
N TYR A 3 -15.50 3.75 27.55
CA TYR A 3 -15.41 5.07 28.19
C TYR A 3 -14.69 6.13 27.33
N HIS A 4 -13.86 5.71 26.36
CA HIS A 4 -13.05 6.60 25.53
C HIS A 4 -13.60 6.79 24.11
N PHE A 5 -14.61 6.02 23.71
CA PHE A 5 -15.17 6.03 22.35
C PHE A 5 -16.69 6.18 22.42
N LYS A 6 -17.23 7.09 21.60
CA LYS A 6 -18.67 7.38 21.55
C LYS A 6 -19.48 6.22 20.96
N SER A 7 -18.84 5.37 20.14
CA SER A 7 -19.46 4.25 19.46
C SER A 7 -18.45 3.19 19.06
N LYS A 8 -18.95 2.02 18.67
CA LYS A 8 -18.14 0.96 18.06
C LYS A 8 -17.45 1.45 16.76
N ASP A 9 -18.12 2.29 16.01
CA ASP A 9 -17.60 2.83 14.76
C ASP A 9 -16.40 3.75 15.00
N ASP A 10 -16.47 4.58 16.03
CA ASP A 10 -15.34 5.42 16.45
C ASP A 10 -14.16 4.58 16.95
N LEU A 11 -14.43 3.48 17.65
CA LEU A 11 -13.39 2.54 18.07
C LEU A 11 -12.67 1.90 16.88
N ILE A 12 -13.41 1.46 15.87
CA ILE A 12 -12.85 0.88 14.66
C ILE A 12 -11.99 1.91 13.91
N ALA A 13 -12.48 3.14 13.78
CA ALA A 13 -11.76 4.23 13.14
C ALA A 13 -10.45 4.55 13.89
N ALA A 14 -10.51 4.64 15.22
CA ALA A 14 -9.32 4.90 16.05
C ALA A 14 -8.29 3.76 15.95
N TYR A 15 -8.73 2.51 15.90
CA TYR A 15 -7.85 1.36 15.69
C TYR A 15 -7.13 1.46 14.34
N LEU A 16 -7.86 1.77 13.27
CA LEU A 16 -7.27 1.92 11.94
C LEU A 16 -6.30 3.11 11.89
N ASP A 17 -6.67 4.26 12.44
CA ASP A 17 -5.78 5.43 12.49
C ASP A 17 -4.48 5.11 13.25
N GLY A 18 -4.55 4.31 14.31
CA GLY A 18 -3.39 3.85 15.07
C GLY A 18 -2.48 2.89 14.29
N ARG A 19 -2.97 2.29 13.20
CA ARG A 19 -2.19 1.41 12.33
C ARG A 19 -1.52 2.12 11.15
N ASP A 20 -1.93 3.35 10.84
CA ASP A 20 -1.43 4.09 9.68
C ASP A 20 0.08 4.27 9.71
N GLN A 21 0.63 4.92 10.74
CA GLN A 21 2.07 5.20 10.83
C GLN A 21 2.93 3.94 10.94
N PRO A 22 2.61 2.93 11.78
CA PRO A 22 3.38 1.69 11.82
C PRO A 22 3.43 0.96 10.48
N ASN A 23 2.33 0.92 9.73
CA ASN A 23 2.32 0.29 8.42
C ASN A 23 3.17 1.07 7.39
N LEU A 24 3.07 2.39 7.40
CA LEU A 24 3.86 3.25 6.52
C LEU A 24 5.35 3.11 6.82
N GLU A 25 5.74 3.14 8.10
CA GLU A 25 7.13 2.96 8.54
C GLU A 25 7.69 1.60 8.14
N GLN A 26 6.88 0.54 8.22
CA GLN A 26 7.29 -0.79 7.78
C GLN A 26 7.60 -0.81 6.26
N MET A 27 6.72 -0.25 5.44
CA MET A 27 6.92 -0.20 3.99
C MET A 27 8.10 0.69 3.61
N ALA A 28 8.25 1.84 4.26
CA ALA A 28 9.39 2.72 4.08
C ALA A 28 10.71 2.02 4.48
N GLY A 29 10.70 1.27 5.57
CA GLY A 29 11.86 0.48 6.01
C GLY A 29 12.29 -0.57 4.99
N TRP A 30 11.34 -1.27 4.38
CA TRP A 30 11.66 -2.23 3.30
C TRP A 30 12.21 -1.54 2.05
N PHE A 31 11.67 -0.39 1.71
CA PHE A 31 12.18 0.43 0.61
C PHE A 31 13.61 0.90 0.88
N ASP A 32 13.85 1.46 2.04
CA ASP A 32 15.17 2.02 2.40
C ASP A 32 16.25 0.94 2.52
N ALA A 33 15.92 -0.24 3.05
CA ALA A 33 16.84 -1.35 3.22
C ALA A 33 17.22 -2.05 1.91
N ALA A 34 16.42 -1.91 0.86
CA ALA A 34 16.69 -2.55 -0.42
C ALA A 34 17.79 -1.81 -1.19
N GLU A 35 18.68 -2.58 -1.82
CA GLU A 35 19.72 -2.07 -2.69
C GLU A 35 19.19 -1.87 -4.12
N GLY A 36 19.85 -0.97 -4.86
CA GLY A 36 19.51 -0.69 -6.26
C GLY A 36 18.69 0.56 -6.46
N GLY A 37 18.10 0.70 -7.65
CA GLY A 37 17.28 1.84 -8.01
C GLY A 37 15.86 1.78 -7.47
N ALA A 38 15.06 2.81 -7.75
CA ALA A 38 13.68 2.91 -7.29
C ALA A 38 12.84 1.69 -7.67
N ASP A 39 13.06 1.10 -8.84
CA ASP A 39 12.37 -0.11 -9.29
C ASP A 39 12.61 -1.29 -8.35
N LYS A 40 13.85 -1.54 -7.97
CA LYS A 40 14.22 -2.59 -7.02
C LYS A 40 13.71 -2.33 -5.62
N LYS A 41 13.76 -1.09 -5.18
CA LYS A 41 13.29 -0.67 -3.86
C LYS A 41 11.77 -0.83 -3.71
N VAL A 42 11.00 -0.47 -4.73
CA VAL A 42 9.54 -0.70 -4.73
C VAL A 42 9.22 -2.18 -4.84
N GLU A 43 9.89 -2.92 -5.71
CA GLU A 43 9.70 -4.37 -5.81
C GLU A 43 9.95 -5.07 -4.47
N ALA A 44 10.93 -4.61 -3.68
CA ALA A 44 11.23 -5.13 -2.35
C ALA A 44 10.05 -4.98 -1.37
N ILE A 45 9.26 -3.91 -1.47
CA ILE A 45 8.03 -3.76 -0.67
C ILE A 45 7.09 -4.94 -0.97
N PHE A 46 6.84 -5.23 -2.22
CA PHE A 46 5.95 -6.33 -2.64
C PHE A 46 6.51 -7.70 -2.25
N THR A 47 7.80 -7.92 -2.43
CA THR A 47 8.46 -9.18 -2.02
C THR A 47 8.30 -9.42 -0.52
N ASN A 48 8.48 -8.40 0.30
CA ASN A 48 8.28 -8.51 1.75
C ASN A 48 6.81 -8.69 2.12
N LEU A 49 5.88 -8.03 1.42
CA LEU A 49 4.45 -8.26 1.59
C LEU A 49 4.06 -9.69 1.23
N ALA A 50 4.59 -10.25 0.14
CA ALA A 50 4.37 -11.63 -0.24
C ALA A 50 4.86 -12.61 0.84
N ARG A 51 6.01 -12.33 1.44
CA ARG A 51 6.56 -13.11 2.56
C ARG A 51 5.64 -13.06 3.79
N VAL A 52 5.17 -11.88 4.16
CA VAL A 52 4.24 -11.70 5.29
C VAL A 52 2.90 -12.38 5.01
N ALA A 53 2.41 -12.29 3.78
CA ALA A 53 1.13 -12.88 3.37
C ALA A 53 1.12 -14.43 3.41
N ARG A 54 2.28 -15.08 3.49
CA ARG A 54 2.38 -16.54 3.68
C ARG A 54 2.01 -16.98 5.09
N HIS A 55 1.99 -16.07 6.04
CA HIS A 55 1.66 -16.42 7.42
C HIS A 55 0.18 -16.85 7.50
N PRO A 56 -0.14 -17.99 8.19
CA PRO A 56 -1.52 -18.51 8.23
C PRO A 56 -2.55 -17.55 8.84
N LYS A 57 -2.11 -16.64 9.71
CA LYS A 57 -2.97 -15.64 10.35
C LYS A 57 -3.12 -14.34 9.53
N TRP A 58 -2.45 -14.24 8.39
CA TRP A 58 -2.54 -13.05 7.57
C TRP A 58 -3.94 -12.92 6.95
N LYS A 59 -4.55 -11.75 7.08
CA LYS A 59 -5.93 -11.48 6.64
C LYS A 59 -6.04 -10.31 5.65
N GLY A 60 -4.95 -9.96 4.99
CA GLY A 60 -4.94 -8.86 4.03
C GLY A 60 -4.77 -7.48 4.67
N CYS A 61 -5.11 -6.46 3.91
CA CYS A 61 -5.08 -5.07 4.35
C CYS A 61 -6.37 -4.75 5.12
N GLY A 62 -6.25 -4.45 6.41
CA GLY A 62 -7.39 -4.11 7.26
C GLY A 62 -8.15 -2.86 6.79
N PHE A 63 -7.44 -1.88 6.24
CA PHE A 63 -8.05 -0.67 5.68
C PHE A 63 -8.92 -0.98 4.45
N LEU A 64 -8.43 -1.80 3.54
CA LEU A 64 -9.15 -2.21 2.34
C LEU A 64 -10.38 -3.07 2.69
N ARG A 65 -10.20 -4.03 3.58
CA ARG A 65 -11.29 -4.92 4.02
C ARG A 65 -12.42 -4.14 4.70
N THR A 66 -12.07 -3.25 5.62
CA THR A 66 -13.04 -2.43 6.33
C THR A 66 -13.77 -1.49 5.37
N ALA A 67 -13.07 -0.85 4.44
CA ALA A 67 -13.69 -0.01 3.42
C ALA A 67 -14.65 -0.80 2.53
N ALA A 68 -14.31 -2.05 2.16
CA ALA A 68 -15.16 -2.90 1.34
C ALA A 68 -16.43 -3.33 2.10
N GLU A 69 -16.31 -3.72 3.37
CA GLU A 69 -17.47 -4.07 4.22
C GLU A 69 -18.44 -2.89 4.40
N LEU A 70 -17.91 -1.68 4.50
CA LEU A 70 -18.66 -0.46 4.78
C LEU A 70 -18.89 0.41 3.54
N ALA A 71 -18.73 -0.15 2.34
CA ALA A 71 -18.84 0.58 1.07
C ALA A 71 -20.19 1.29 0.87
N ALA A 72 -21.27 0.75 1.44
CA ALA A 72 -22.59 1.37 1.39
C ALA A 72 -22.72 2.60 2.34
N MET A 73 -21.73 2.85 3.18
CA MET A 73 -21.69 3.95 4.16
C MET A 73 -20.43 4.81 3.97
N PRO A 74 -20.32 5.57 2.86
CA PRO A 74 -19.09 6.29 2.50
C PRO A 74 -18.68 7.36 3.54
N GLY A 75 -19.63 7.86 4.34
CA GLY A 75 -19.35 8.78 5.43
C GLY A 75 -18.90 8.13 6.75
N HIS A 76 -18.82 6.78 6.80
CA HIS A 76 -18.43 6.06 8.00
C HIS A 76 -16.99 6.43 8.43
N PRO A 77 -16.72 6.67 9.73
CA PRO A 77 -15.39 7.06 10.21
C PRO A 77 -14.28 6.09 9.82
N ALA A 78 -14.56 4.78 9.82
CA ALA A 78 -13.58 3.76 9.42
C ALA A 78 -13.24 3.80 7.92
N VAL A 79 -14.20 4.14 7.05
CA VAL A 79 -13.95 4.35 5.62
C VAL A 79 -13.06 5.57 5.40
N LYS A 80 -13.31 6.65 6.14
CA LYS A 80 -12.46 7.85 6.11
C LYS A 80 -11.04 7.57 6.61
N ALA A 81 -10.89 6.77 7.67
CA ALA A 81 -9.57 6.34 8.17
C ALA A 81 -8.81 5.53 7.10
N GLY A 82 -9.49 4.61 6.42
CA GLY A 82 -8.92 3.86 5.31
C GLY A 82 -8.45 4.75 4.16
N ALA A 83 -9.27 5.73 3.79
CA ALA A 83 -8.94 6.70 2.74
C ALA A 83 -7.70 7.55 3.13
N ARG A 84 -7.60 7.99 4.39
CA ARG A 84 -6.43 8.72 4.89
C ARG A 84 -5.17 7.88 4.79
N HIS A 85 -5.22 6.62 5.22
CA HIS A 85 -4.08 5.70 5.14
C HIS A 85 -3.60 5.53 3.69
N LYS A 86 -4.51 5.27 2.77
CA LYS A 86 -4.18 5.11 1.34
C LYS A 86 -3.58 6.40 0.76
N THR A 87 -4.15 7.55 1.10
CA THR A 87 -3.62 8.85 0.69
C THR A 87 -2.22 9.10 1.26
N ASN A 88 -1.97 8.78 2.51
CA ASN A 88 -0.67 8.94 3.14
C ASN A 88 0.38 8.05 2.48
N PHE A 89 0.05 6.80 2.19
CA PHE A 89 0.96 5.89 1.48
C PHE A 89 1.25 6.38 0.05
N GLU A 90 0.21 6.79 -0.70
CA GLU A 90 0.37 7.33 -2.07
C GLU A 90 1.28 8.57 -2.08
N LYS A 91 1.10 9.50 -1.13
CA LYS A 91 1.94 10.69 -0.99
C LYS A 91 3.39 10.35 -0.66
N TRP A 92 3.59 9.44 0.29
CA TRP A 92 4.93 8.98 0.64
C TRP A 92 5.63 8.37 -0.57
N LEU A 93 4.95 7.48 -1.28
CA LEU A 93 5.50 6.80 -2.46
C LEU A 93 5.83 7.79 -3.57
N ALA A 94 4.96 8.77 -3.84
CA ALA A 94 5.24 9.83 -4.81
C ALA A 94 6.49 10.63 -4.44
N GLY A 95 6.67 10.96 -3.17
CA GLY A 95 7.87 11.61 -2.66
C GLY A 95 9.13 10.76 -2.84
N ALA A 96 9.05 9.48 -2.51
CA ALA A 96 10.16 8.54 -2.67
C ALA A 96 10.57 8.37 -4.14
N LEU A 97 9.60 8.22 -5.04
CA LEU A 97 9.86 8.13 -6.48
C LEU A 97 10.48 9.43 -7.02
N SER A 98 9.97 10.58 -6.60
CA SER A 98 10.51 11.89 -6.99
C SER A 98 11.96 12.07 -6.53
N SER A 99 12.28 11.64 -5.31
CA SER A 99 13.65 11.70 -4.76
C SER A 99 14.65 10.80 -5.50
N HIS A 100 14.16 9.82 -6.26
CA HIS A 100 14.95 8.94 -7.10
C HIS A 100 14.86 9.31 -8.59
N ASP A 101 14.47 10.54 -8.90
CA ASP A 101 14.38 11.09 -10.25
C ASP A 101 13.45 10.31 -11.20
N VAL A 102 12.44 9.65 -10.67
CA VAL A 102 11.42 8.96 -11.47
C VAL A 102 10.39 9.95 -11.99
N GLY A 103 10.17 9.97 -13.30
CA GLY A 103 9.20 10.86 -13.95
C GLY A 103 7.74 10.49 -13.62
N ALA A 104 6.85 11.49 -13.66
CA ALA A 104 5.42 11.34 -13.39
C ALA A 104 5.14 10.65 -12.04
N ALA A 105 5.91 10.97 -11.00
CA ALA A 105 5.90 10.28 -9.72
C ALA A 105 4.51 10.19 -9.06
N LYS A 106 3.69 11.23 -9.17
CA LYS A 106 2.33 11.23 -8.58
C LYS A 106 1.40 10.21 -9.26
N MET A 107 1.40 10.18 -10.59
CA MET A 107 0.59 9.22 -11.34
C MET A 107 1.07 7.80 -11.12
N LEU A 108 2.38 7.60 -11.16
CA LEU A 108 3.00 6.31 -10.96
C LEU A 108 2.75 5.76 -9.53
N ALA A 109 2.81 6.60 -8.51
CA ALA A 109 2.45 6.20 -7.15
C ALA A 109 1.02 5.69 -7.08
N ARG A 110 0.08 6.36 -7.74
CA ARG A 110 -1.33 5.92 -7.82
C ARG A 110 -1.48 4.58 -8.54
N GLU A 111 -0.79 4.40 -9.67
CA GLU A 111 -0.76 3.13 -10.40
C GLU A 111 -0.23 1.99 -9.52
N ILE A 112 0.82 2.23 -8.75
CA ILE A 112 1.41 1.24 -7.84
C ILE A 112 0.47 0.92 -6.68
N VAL A 113 -0.21 1.92 -6.13
CA VAL A 113 -1.23 1.69 -5.08
C VAL A 113 -2.37 0.82 -5.61
N LEU A 114 -2.82 1.05 -6.85
CA LEU A 114 -3.83 0.19 -7.49
C LEU A 114 -3.35 -1.25 -7.67
N LEU A 115 -2.09 -1.45 -8.06
CA LEU A 115 -1.48 -2.79 -8.14
C LEU A 115 -1.44 -3.47 -6.77
N MET A 116 -1.09 -2.73 -5.73
CA MET A 116 -1.03 -3.25 -4.37
C MET A 116 -2.42 -3.66 -3.85
N ASP A 117 -3.43 -2.84 -4.05
CA ASP A 117 -4.81 -3.15 -3.65
C ASP A 117 -5.36 -4.35 -4.43
N GLY A 118 -5.06 -4.45 -5.72
CA GLY A 118 -5.37 -5.63 -6.54
C GLY A 118 -4.68 -6.89 -6.01
N ALA A 119 -3.42 -6.79 -5.63
CA ALA A 119 -2.66 -7.90 -5.04
C ALA A 119 -3.28 -8.38 -3.72
N PHE A 120 -3.67 -7.47 -2.84
CA PHE A 120 -4.35 -7.82 -1.59
C PHE A 120 -5.68 -8.52 -1.84
N SER A 121 -6.48 -8.03 -2.77
CA SER A 121 -7.76 -8.65 -3.14
C SER A 121 -7.56 -10.05 -3.72
N SER A 122 -6.62 -10.21 -4.65
CA SER A 122 -6.30 -11.50 -5.26
C SER A 122 -5.77 -12.51 -4.23
N MET A 123 -4.95 -12.04 -3.28
CA MET A 123 -4.43 -12.89 -2.21
C MET A 123 -5.56 -13.39 -1.29
N LEU A 124 -6.56 -12.57 -0.98
CA LEU A 124 -7.73 -12.99 -0.20
C LEU A 124 -8.57 -14.05 -0.93
N ILE A 125 -8.65 -13.97 -2.26
CA ILE A 125 -9.43 -14.90 -3.08
C ILE A 125 -8.68 -16.22 -3.28
N HIS A 126 -7.41 -16.15 -3.66
CA HIS A 126 -6.64 -17.30 -4.13
C HIS A 126 -5.69 -17.89 -3.09
N HIS A 127 -5.41 -17.18 -2.01
CA HIS A 127 -4.41 -17.55 -0.98
C HIS A 127 -3.03 -17.88 -1.59
N ASN A 128 -2.67 -17.19 -2.67
CA ASN A 128 -1.43 -17.40 -3.39
C ASN A 128 -0.58 -16.13 -3.42
N PRO A 129 0.58 -16.10 -2.70
CA PRO A 129 1.47 -14.94 -2.66
C PRO A 129 2.08 -14.54 -4.01
N ASP A 130 2.00 -15.39 -5.02
CA ASP A 130 2.52 -15.08 -6.36
C ASP A 130 1.78 -13.89 -7.01
N TYR A 131 0.52 -13.64 -6.63
CA TYR A 131 -0.19 -12.43 -7.05
C TYR A 131 0.49 -11.15 -6.52
N VAL A 132 1.01 -11.20 -5.31
CA VAL A 132 1.72 -10.05 -4.71
C VAL A 132 3.06 -9.84 -5.41
N ASN A 133 3.80 -10.91 -5.70
CA ASN A 133 5.05 -10.85 -6.46
C ASN A 133 4.81 -10.34 -7.89
N ALA A 134 3.75 -10.77 -8.54
CA ALA A 134 3.37 -10.31 -9.89
C ALA A 134 3.09 -8.80 -9.90
N ALA A 135 2.39 -8.28 -8.90
CA ALA A 135 2.15 -6.85 -8.76
C ALA A 135 3.45 -6.06 -8.56
N GLY A 136 4.37 -6.60 -7.75
CA GLY A 136 5.69 -5.99 -7.54
C GLY A 136 6.51 -5.94 -8.83
N HIS A 137 6.50 -7.01 -9.60
CA HIS A 137 7.16 -7.06 -10.91
C HIS A 137 6.57 -6.01 -11.87
N ALA A 138 5.25 -5.89 -11.94
CA ALA A 138 4.58 -4.89 -12.75
C ALA A 138 4.94 -3.47 -12.31
N ALA A 139 4.95 -3.20 -11.00
CA ALA A 139 5.36 -1.91 -10.45
C ALA A 139 6.79 -1.55 -10.85
N ALA A 140 7.74 -2.47 -10.72
CA ALA A 140 9.13 -2.27 -11.13
C ALA A 140 9.25 -1.99 -12.63
N THR A 141 8.48 -2.67 -13.46
CA THR A 141 8.44 -2.46 -14.90
C THR A 141 7.96 -1.05 -15.26
N LEU A 142 6.89 -0.57 -14.60
CA LEU A 142 6.38 0.79 -14.80
C LEU A 142 7.41 1.85 -14.39
N ILE A 143 8.13 1.63 -13.29
CA ILE A 143 9.18 2.54 -12.83
C ILE A 143 10.31 2.61 -13.84
N ARG A 144 10.80 1.46 -14.33
CA ARG A 144 11.87 1.41 -15.34
C ARG A 144 11.49 2.14 -16.62
N ALA A 145 10.25 2.02 -17.06
CA ALA A 145 9.76 2.73 -18.23
C ALA A 145 9.82 4.27 -18.06
N ARG A 146 9.53 4.77 -16.84
CA ARG A 146 9.63 6.21 -16.53
C ARG A 146 11.07 6.69 -16.35
N MET A 147 11.99 5.82 -15.98
CA MET A 147 13.43 6.12 -15.88
C MET A 147 14.07 6.15 -17.26
N ALA A 148 13.74 5.22 -18.14
CA ALA A 148 14.28 5.14 -19.51
C ALA A 148 13.91 6.37 -20.38
N GLY A 149 12.67 6.88 -20.27
CA GLY A 149 12.20 8.06 -21.03
C GLY A 149 12.91 9.38 -20.70
N LYS A 150 13.73 9.43 -19.64
CA LYS A 150 14.56 10.61 -19.32
C LYS A 150 15.87 10.68 -20.09
N HIS A 151 16.30 9.59 -20.72
CA HIS A 151 17.54 9.52 -21.51
C HIS A 151 17.33 9.79 -23.01
N GLU A 152 16.07 9.90 -23.46
CA GLU A 152 15.73 10.19 -24.87
C GLU A 152 15.32 11.66 -25.11
N ALA A 153 15.32 12.48 -24.07
CA ALA A 153 15.06 13.91 -24.13
C ALA A 153 16.34 14.72 -23.85
#